data_d812ac0cde97d44c7912beafb9d93bab
#
_entry.id   d812ac0cde97d44c7912beafb9d93bab
#
_cell.length_a   1.000
_cell.length_b   1.000
_cell.length_c   1.000
_cell.angle_alpha   90.00
_cell.angle_beta   90.00
_cell.angle_gamma   90.00
#
_symmetry.space_group_name_H-M   'P 1'
#
loop_
_entity.id
_entity.type
_entity.pdbx_description
1 polymer ?
#
loop_
_entity_poly.entity_id
_entity_poly.type
_entity_poly.pdbx_seq_one_letter_code
_entity_poly.pdbx_strand_id
1 'polypeptide(L)'
;VGPIAVAAYSYMALVPIVQPFAIRLVTTKKERRIRMPAKPARPVTKTTRILFPIIVTFLVGLISPASVSLVGFLMFGNLLRECGVLGNLSDTAQTSLANLITLLLGITISFSMRADAFVRLDTLLIMVLGLVAFVFDTIGGVLFAKVLNLFRKEKINPMIGAAGISAFPMSARVVQKMAMKEDPGNILTVSYTHLRAHETGAYL
;
A
#
# COMPACT_ATOMS: atom_id res chain seq x y z
N VAL A 1 17.23 7.18 -12.91
CA VAL A 1 16.07 7.32 -11.98
C VAL A 1 14.80 7.64 -12.75
N GLY A 2 14.80 8.55 -13.73
CA GLY A 2 13.60 8.96 -14.49
C GLY A 2 12.85 7.80 -15.17
N PRO A 3 13.49 6.95 -15.98
CA PRO A 3 12.82 5.82 -16.63
C PRO A 3 12.20 4.83 -15.64
N ILE A 4 12.84 4.61 -14.49
CA ILE A 4 12.31 3.72 -13.43
C ILE A 4 11.06 4.32 -12.79
N ALA A 5 11.05 5.63 -12.51
CA ALA A 5 9.88 6.30 -11.95
C ALA A 5 8.68 6.23 -12.91
N VAL A 6 8.91 6.47 -14.19
CA VAL A 6 7.88 6.37 -15.24
C VAL A 6 7.34 4.94 -15.34
N ALA A 7 8.22 3.94 -15.34
CA ALA A 7 7.83 2.53 -15.33
C ALA A 7 6.95 2.23 -14.10
N ALA A 8 7.36 2.66 -12.90
CA ALA A 8 6.63 2.46 -11.66
C ALA A 8 5.21 3.07 -11.70
N TYR A 9 5.06 4.29 -12.23
CA TYR A 9 3.74 4.91 -12.38
C TYR A 9 2.89 4.24 -13.46
N SER A 10 3.52 3.76 -14.53
CA SER A 10 2.81 3.10 -15.64
C SER A 10 2.19 1.77 -15.19
N TYR A 11 2.88 0.95 -14.41
CA TYR A 11 2.29 -0.30 -13.92
C TYR A 11 1.23 -0.07 -12.84
N MET A 12 1.25 1.06 -12.13
CA MET A 12 0.15 1.41 -11.21
C MET A 12 -1.19 1.46 -11.93
N ALA A 13 -1.23 1.96 -13.17
CA ALA A 13 -2.45 1.97 -13.97
C ALA A 13 -2.95 0.56 -14.32
N LEU A 14 -2.06 -0.43 -14.34
CA LEU A 14 -2.37 -1.84 -14.64
C LEU A 14 -2.86 -2.61 -13.41
N VAL A 15 -2.75 -2.06 -12.20
CA VAL A 15 -3.19 -2.69 -10.94
C VAL A 15 -4.62 -3.26 -11.04
N PRO A 16 -5.64 -2.51 -11.51
CA PRO A 16 -7.01 -3.01 -11.59
C PRO A 16 -7.18 -4.21 -12.53
N ILE A 17 -6.28 -4.39 -13.48
CA ILE A 17 -6.34 -5.46 -14.49
C ILE A 17 -5.54 -6.67 -14.02
N VAL A 18 -4.29 -6.45 -13.63
CA VAL A 18 -3.33 -7.54 -13.33
C VAL A 18 -3.57 -8.15 -11.95
N GLN A 19 -3.87 -7.33 -10.95
CA GLN A 19 -4.03 -7.78 -9.59
C GLN A 19 -5.19 -8.78 -9.39
N PRO A 20 -6.40 -8.58 -9.96
CA PRO A 20 -7.47 -9.57 -9.85
C PRO A 20 -7.09 -10.93 -10.44
N PHE A 21 -6.31 -10.94 -11.51
CA PHE A 21 -5.82 -12.16 -12.13
C PHE A 21 -4.83 -12.87 -11.19
N ALA A 22 -3.81 -12.16 -10.69
CA ALA A 22 -2.83 -12.71 -9.76
C ALA A 22 -3.48 -13.27 -8.48
N ILE A 23 -4.44 -12.55 -7.90
CA ILE A 23 -5.17 -13.01 -6.72
C ILE A 23 -5.96 -14.30 -7.00
N ARG A 24 -6.64 -14.37 -8.16
CA ARG A 24 -7.43 -15.56 -8.52
C ARG A 24 -6.60 -16.80 -8.74
N LEU A 25 -5.38 -16.66 -9.24
CA LEU A 25 -4.44 -17.78 -9.41
C LEU A 25 -4.09 -18.43 -8.07
N VAL A 26 -4.00 -17.64 -7.01
CA VAL A 26 -3.49 -18.09 -5.71
C VAL A 26 -4.60 -18.31 -4.68
N THR A 27 -5.83 -17.84 -4.93
CA THR A 27 -6.94 -17.95 -3.97
C THR A 27 -8.11 -18.78 -4.50
N THR A 28 -8.72 -19.58 -3.64
CA THR A 28 -9.97 -20.31 -3.93
C THR A 28 -11.18 -19.41 -3.68
N LYS A 29 -12.34 -19.76 -4.29
CA LYS A 29 -13.61 -19.06 -4.04
C LYS A 29 -14.00 -19.07 -2.55
N LYS A 30 -13.72 -20.17 -1.84
CA LYS A 30 -13.99 -20.26 -0.39
C LYS A 30 -13.19 -19.28 0.42
N GLU A 31 -11.91 -19.11 0.10
CA GLU A 31 -11.02 -18.16 0.78
C GLU A 31 -11.42 -16.71 0.52
N ARG A 32 -11.84 -16.37 -0.70
CA ARG A 32 -12.29 -15.02 -1.06
C ARG A 32 -13.59 -14.60 -0.37
N ARG A 33 -14.41 -15.56 0.05
CA ARG A 33 -15.67 -15.33 0.79
C ARG A 33 -15.50 -15.23 2.32
N ILE A 34 -14.28 -15.38 2.84
CA ILE A 34 -14.05 -15.23 4.26
C ILE A 34 -14.41 -13.80 4.67
N ARG A 35 -15.46 -13.66 5.48
CA ARG A 35 -15.87 -12.37 6.04
C ARG A 35 -14.98 -12.02 7.23
N MET A 36 -14.57 -10.77 7.29
CA MET A 36 -13.84 -10.23 8.42
C MET A 36 -14.73 -9.25 9.17
N PRO A 37 -15.41 -9.71 10.22
CA PRO A 37 -16.24 -8.81 11.03
C PRO A 37 -15.35 -7.73 11.64
N ALA A 38 -15.82 -6.48 11.58
CA ALA A 38 -15.19 -5.36 12.28
C ALA A 38 -15.27 -5.63 13.78
N LYS A 39 -14.19 -6.14 14.34
CA LYS A 39 -14.09 -6.22 15.82
C LYS A 39 -13.72 -4.84 16.34
N PRO A 40 -14.30 -4.38 17.46
CA PRO A 40 -13.84 -3.17 18.09
C PRO A 40 -12.34 -3.32 18.35
N ALA A 41 -11.56 -2.39 17.79
CA ALA A 41 -10.13 -2.37 18.02
C ALA A 41 -9.87 -2.28 19.52
N ARG A 42 -9.04 -3.17 20.06
CA ARG A 42 -8.59 -3.03 21.44
C ARG A 42 -7.93 -1.65 21.58
N PRO A 43 -8.28 -0.87 22.61
CA PRO A 43 -7.68 0.43 22.80
C PRO A 43 -6.16 0.27 22.94
N VAL A 44 -5.43 0.81 21.95
CA VAL A 44 -3.98 0.81 22.00
C VAL A 44 -3.52 1.99 22.83
N THR A 45 -2.62 1.76 23.78
CA THR A 45 -2.11 2.82 24.65
C THR A 45 -1.32 3.86 23.86
N LYS A 46 -1.32 5.11 24.30
CA LYS A 46 -0.55 6.20 23.65
C LYS A 46 0.93 5.85 23.56
N THR A 47 1.48 5.24 24.59
CA THR A 47 2.88 4.77 24.61
C THR A 47 3.16 3.78 23.48
N THR A 48 2.29 2.80 23.27
CA THR A 48 2.46 1.81 22.20
C THR A 48 2.43 2.47 20.81
N ARG A 49 1.57 3.48 20.60
CA ARG A 49 1.47 4.22 19.32
C ARG A 49 2.75 5.02 19.04
N ILE A 50 3.37 5.60 20.06
CA ILE A 50 4.62 6.35 19.93
C ILE A 50 5.82 5.40 19.76
N LEU A 51 5.83 4.29 20.50
CA LEU A 51 6.95 3.34 20.45
C LEU A 51 7.01 2.54 19.14
N PHE A 52 5.84 2.25 18.56
CA PHE A 52 5.71 1.46 17.35
C PHE A 52 6.57 1.98 16.18
N PRO A 53 6.47 3.26 15.75
CA PRO A 53 7.28 3.77 14.65
C PRO A 53 8.79 3.75 14.95
N ILE A 54 9.18 3.94 16.20
CA ILE A 54 10.59 3.90 16.60
C ILE A 54 11.14 2.47 16.47
N ILE A 55 10.42 1.49 17.03
CA ILE A 55 10.81 0.08 16.97
C ILE A 55 10.86 -0.41 15.53
N VAL A 56 9.86 -0.09 14.72
CA VAL A 56 9.82 -0.51 13.30
C VAL A 56 10.99 0.07 12.52
N THR A 57 11.30 1.36 12.71
CA THR A 57 12.44 2.00 12.03
C THR A 57 13.76 1.34 12.42
N PHE A 58 13.93 1.05 13.70
CA PHE A 58 15.13 0.37 14.21
C PHE A 58 15.28 -1.04 13.63
N LEU A 59 14.21 -1.84 13.66
CA LEU A 59 14.22 -3.21 13.10
C LEU A 59 14.50 -3.21 11.61
N VAL A 60 13.88 -2.30 10.84
CA VAL A 60 14.16 -2.18 9.40
C VAL A 60 15.60 -1.77 9.16
N GLY A 61 16.16 -0.89 10.00
CA GLY A 61 17.56 -0.49 9.93
C GLY A 61 18.53 -1.66 10.09
N LEU A 62 18.20 -2.61 10.96
CA LEU A 62 19.01 -3.81 11.16
C LEU A 62 18.91 -4.80 10.00
N ILE A 63 17.73 -4.95 9.40
CA ILE A 63 17.46 -5.96 8.36
C ILE A 63 17.85 -5.44 6.97
N SER A 64 17.50 -4.21 6.67
CA SER A 64 17.68 -3.59 5.35
C SER A 64 18.04 -2.11 5.46
N PRO A 65 19.31 -1.77 5.65
CA PRO A 65 19.76 -0.37 5.79
C PRO A 65 19.34 0.53 4.61
N ALA A 66 19.28 -0.01 3.40
CA ALA A 66 18.85 0.73 2.21
C ALA A 66 17.39 1.18 2.26
N SER A 67 16.54 0.49 3.02
CA SER A 67 15.10 0.80 3.16
C SER A 67 14.81 1.78 4.30
N VAL A 68 15.80 2.09 5.14
CA VAL A 68 15.62 2.96 6.33
C VAL A 68 15.11 4.33 5.97
N SER A 69 15.61 4.93 4.90
CA SER A 69 15.15 6.25 4.47
C SER A 69 13.67 6.27 4.17
N LEU A 70 13.16 5.30 3.40
CA LEU A 70 11.76 5.22 3.02
C LEU A 70 10.87 4.91 4.23
N VAL A 71 11.20 3.86 4.98
CA VAL A 71 10.40 3.43 6.14
C VAL A 71 10.53 4.43 7.29
N GLY A 72 11.71 5.01 7.48
CA GLY A 72 11.96 6.03 8.49
C GLY A 72 11.11 7.29 8.29
N PHE A 73 11.01 7.80 7.07
CA PHE A 73 10.12 8.93 6.77
C PHE A 73 8.65 8.58 6.97
N LEU A 74 8.22 7.38 6.57
CA LEU A 74 6.86 6.91 6.84
C LEU A 74 6.56 6.83 8.34
N MET A 75 7.46 6.25 9.10
CA MET A 75 7.34 6.11 10.55
C MET A 75 7.46 7.45 11.28
N PHE A 76 8.28 8.37 10.77
CA PHE A 76 8.37 9.75 11.27
C PHE A 76 7.03 10.49 11.09
N GLY A 77 6.39 10.38 9.92
CA GLY A 77 5.05 10.94 9.70
C GLY A 77 4.02 10.37 10.67
N ASN A 78 4.07 9.05 10.92
CA ASN A 78 3.21 8.40 11.91
C ASN A 78 3.49 8.90 13.34
N LEU A 79 4.75 9.09 13.70
CA LEU A 79 5.16 9.63 15.00
C LEU A 79 4.65 11.06 15.21
N LEU A 80 4.78 11.93 14.20
CA LEU A 80 4.23 13.29 14.24
C LEU A 80 2.72 13.30 14.54
N ARG A 81 1.99 12.38 13.93
CA ARG A 81 0.55 12.25 14.13
C ARG A 81 0.19 11.74 15.54
N GLU A 82 0.89 10.71 16.01
CA GLU A 82 0.54 10.00 17.25
C GLU A 82 1.08 10.67 18.51
N CYS A 83 2.08 11.55 18.43
CA CYS A 83 2.60 12.26 19.60
C CYS A 83 1.58 13.26 20.19
N GLY A 84 0.67 13.77 19.35
CA GLY A 84 -0.45 14.63 19.78
C GLY A 84 -0.07 16.06 20.18
N VAL A 85 1.23 16.42 20.12
CA VAL A 85 1.74 17.76 20.45
C VAL A 85 1.97 18.58 19.16
N LEU A 86 2.21 17.91 18.04
CA LEU A 86 2.55 18.49 16.75
C LEU A 86 1.39 18.42 15.75
N GLY A 87 0.14 18.58 16.20
CA GLY A 87 -1.06 18.49 15.36
C GLY A 87 -0.97 19.36 14.11
N ASN A 88 -0.70 20.66 14.27
CA ASN A 88 -0.60 21.60 13.15
C ASN A 88 0.50 21.22 12.15
N LEU A 89 1.64 20.69 12.64
CA LEU A 89 2.72 20.22 11.78
C LEU A 89 2.32 18.95 11.02
N SER A 90 1.63 18.03 11.69
CA SER A 90 1.08 16.83 11.08
C SER A 90 0.07 17.17 9.98
N ASP A 91 -0.84 18.11 10.22
CA ASP A 91 -1.84 18.55 9.24
C ASP A 91 -1.20 19.25 8.04
N THR A 92 -0.23 20.12 8.30
CA THR A 92 0.55 20.77 7.23
C THR A 92 1.31 19.76 6.38
N ALA A 93 1.90 18.75 7.00
CA ALA A 93 2.64 17.69 6.29
C ALA A 93 1.69 16.84 5.42
N GLN A 94 0.50 16.54 5.91
CA GLN A 94 -0.49 15.72 5.19
C GLN A 94 -1.21 16.47 4.08
N THR A 95 -1.29 17.79 4.14
CA THR A 95 -2.02 18.61 3.17
C THR A 95 -1.07 19.45 2.31
N SER A 96 -0.56 20.54 2.83
CA SER A 96 0.21 21.54 2.07
C SER A 96 1.53 20.98 1.56
N LEU A 97 2.30 20.29 2.42
CA LEU A 97 3.59 19.71 2.04
C LEU A 97 3.41 18.56 1.05
N ALA A 98 2.43 17.68 1.29
CA ALA A 98 2.13 16.57 0.39
C ALA A 98 1.72 17.07 -1.01
N ASN A 99 0.88 18.09 -1.10
CA ASN A 99 0.48 18.72 -2.35
C ASN A 99 1.66 19.37 -3.07
N LEU A 100 2.50 20.11 -2.36
CA LEU A 100 3.69 20.75 -2.91
C LEU A 100 4.67 19.71 -3.46
N ILE A 101 4.98 18.67 -2.69
CA ILE A 101 5.87 17.57 -3.11
C ILE A 101 5.28 16.83 -4.30
N THR A 102 3.97 16.59 -4.33
CA THR A 102 3.30 15.93 -5.46
C THR A 102 3.41 16.77 -6.73
N LEU A 103 3.24 18.08 -6.63
CA LEU A 103 3.42 18.99 -7.76
C LEU A 103 4.86 18.99 -8.26
N LEU A 104 5.84 19.12 -7.38
CA LEU A 104 7.27 19.08 -7.73
C LEU A 104 7.66 17.72 -8.34
N LEU A 105 7.13 16.63 -7.80
CA LEU A 105 7.34 15.29 -8.33
C LEU A 105 6.76 15.17 -9.76
N GLY A 106 5.54 15.66 -9.98
CA GLY A 106 4.91 15.67 -11.30
C GLY A 106 5.74 16.44 -12.32
N ILE A 107 6.23 17.61 -11.97
CA ILE A 107 7.12 18.43 -12.82
C ILE A 107 8.42 17.66 -13.12
N THR A 108 9.07 17.12 -12.10
CA THR A 108 10.33 16.38 -12.25
C THR A 108 10.19 15.15 -13.15
N ILE A 109 9.09 14.41 -12.99
CA ILE A 109 8.79 13.25 -13.82
C ILE A 109 8.51 13.68 -15.26
N SER A 110 7.77 14.76 -15.46
CA SER A 110 7.47 15.31 -16.80
C SER A 110 8.74 15.59 -17.61
N PHE A 111 9.77 16.16 -16.99
CA PHE A 111 11.07 16.37 -17.63
C PHE A 111 11.79 15.08 -18.01
N SER A 112 11.48 13.98 -17.29
CA SER A 112 12.07 12.66 -17.57
C SER A 112 11.31 11.89 -18.66
N MET A 113 10.12 12.34 -19.05
CA MET A 113 9.27 11.71 -20.09
C MET A 113 9.66 12.15 -21.50
N ARG A 114 10.92 11.95 -21.86
CA ARG A 114 11.38 12.19 -23.23
C ARG A 114 11.22 10.91 -24.05
N ALA A 115 10.74 11.05 -25.28
CA ALA A 115 10.49 9.91 -26.18
C ALA A 115 11.74 9.07 -26.44
N ASP A 116 12.89 9.71 -26.58
CA ASP A 116 14.20 9.08 -26.76
C ASP A 116 14.65 8.24 -25.57
N ALA A 117 14.24 8.61 -24.36
CA ALA A 117 14.52 7.84 -23.14
C ALA A 117 13.50 6.71 -22.91
N PHE A 118 12.28 6.85 -23.43
CA PHE A 118 11.18 5.92 -23.18
C PHE A 118 11.25 4.69 -24.10
N VAL A 119 11.66 4.85 -25.37
CA VAL A 119 11.71 3.77 -26.37
C VAL A 119 13.07 3.04 -26.36
N ARG A 120 13.81 3.11 -25.27
CA ARG A 120 15.05 2.34 -25.12
C ARG A 120 14.74 0.93 -24.64
N LEU A 121 15.51 -0.03 -25.17
CA LEU A 121 15.37 -1.44 -24.77
C LEU A 121 15.48 -1.62 -23.24
N ASP A 122 16.40 -0.90 -22.61
CA ASP A 122 16.59 -0.93 -21.14
C ASP A 122 15.33 -0.49 -20.37
N THR A 123 14.65 0.54 -20.86
CA THR A 123 13.41 1.04 -20.24
C THR A 123 12.28 0.04 -20.40
N LEU A 124 12.14 -0.57 -21.58
CA LEU A 124 11.14 -1.61 -21.84
C LEU A 124 11.39 -2.84 -20.97
N LEU A 125 12.64 -3.26 -20.81
CA LEU A 125 13.00 -4.36 -19.92
C LEU A 125 12.67 -4.04 -18.46
N ILE A 126 12.94 -2.82 -17.99
CA ILE A 126 12.59 -2.36 -16.65
C ILE A 126 11.06 -2.39 -16.46
N MET A 127 10.29 -1.96 -17.46
CA MET A 127 8.81 -2.00 -17.38
C MET A 127 8.29 -3.44 -17.28
N VAL A 128 8.79 -4.36 -18.09
CA VAL A 128 8.40 -5.77 -18.04
C VAL A 128 8.80 -6.39 -16.70
N LEU A 129 10.03 -6.14 -16.27
CA LEU A 129 10.52 -6.63 -14.97
C LEU A 129 9.69 -6.07 -13.81
N GLY A 130 9.34 -4.79 -13.85
CA GLY A 130 8.47 -4.16 -12.85
C GLY A 130 7.07 -4.78 -12.81
N LEU A 131 6.49 -5.11 -13.97
CA LEU A 131 5.21 -5.79 -14.04
C LEU A 131 5.28 -7.21 -13.45
N VAL A 132 6.34 -7.96 -13.79
CA VAL A 132 6.59 -9.29 -13.23
C VAL A 132 6.77 -9.20 -11.71
N ALA A 133 7.60 -8.29 -11.24
CA ALA A 133 7.80 -8.05 -9.81
C ALA A 133 6.49 -7.72 -9.08
N PHE A 134 5.63 -6.91 -9.68
CA PHE A 134 4.31 -6.56 -9.14
C PHE A 134 3.38 -7.78 -9.01
N VAL A 135 3.39 -8.70 -9.98
CA VAL A 135 2.63 -9.96 -9.91
C VAL A 135 3.14 -10.82 -8.75
N PHE A 136 4.46 -10.97 -8.64
CA PHE A 136 5.08 -11.75 -7.56
C PHE A 136 4.84 -11.14 -6.18
N ASP A 137 4.90 -9.82 -6.06
CA ASP A 137 4.58 -9.10 -4.82
C ASP A 137 3.13 -9.34 -4.38
N THR A 138 2.18 -9.24 -5.32
CA THR A 138 0.77 -9.56 -5.07
C THR A 138 0.58 -11.01 -4.62
N ILE A 139 1.23 -11.96 -5.30
CA ILE A 139 1.17 -13.38 -4.95
C ILE A 139 1.82 -13.62 -3.58
N GLY A 140 2.98 -13.05 -3.34
CA GLY A 140 3.71 -13.14 -2.08
C GLY A 140 2.89 -12.63 -0.89
N GLY A 141 2.25 -11.48 -1.04
CA GLY A 141 1.36 -10.91 -0.02
C GLY A 141 0.18 -11.83 0.31
N VAL A 142 -0.46 -12.41 -0.72
CA VAL A 142 -1.57 -13.38 -0.53
C VAL A 142 -1.08 -14.66 0.15
N LEU A 143 0.07 -15.20 -0.27
CA LEU A 143 0.66 -16.39 0.34
C LEU A 143 1.05 -16.13 1.79
N PHE A 144 1.62 -14.98 2.09
CA PHE A 144 1.93 -14.57 3.46
C PHE A 144 0.67 -14.55 4.34
N ALA A 145 -0.42 -13.97 3.84
CA ALA A 145 -1.70 -14.00 4.55
C ALA A 145 -2.25 -15.43 4.75
N LYS A 146 -2.01 -16.36 3.80
CA LYS A 146 -2.35 -17.77 3.96
C LYS A 146 -1.49 -18.45 5.03
N VAL A 147 -0.19 -18.18 5.05
CA VAL A 147 0.72 -18.70 6.09
C VAL A 147 0.28 -18.20 7.47
N LEU A 148 -0.07 -16.90 7.59
CA LEU A 148 -0.62 -16.38 8.84
C LEU A 148 -1.90 -17.11 9.28
N ASN A 149 -2.73 -17.55 8.33
CA ASN A 149 -3.95 -18.31 8.62
C ASN A 149 -3.69 -19.72 9.20
N LEU A 150 -2.50 -20.27 9.04
CA LEU A 150 -2.11 -21.53 9.69
C LEU A 150 -1.93 -21.37 11.21
N PHE A 151 -1.48 -20.18 11.63
CA PHE A 151 -1.22 -19.87 13.06
C PHE A 151 -2.39 -19.17 13.75
N ARG A 152 -3.44 -18.79 13.00
CA ARG A 152 -4.58 -18.05 13.55
C ARG A 152 -5.81 -18.93 13.72
N LYS A 153 -6.45 -18.84 14.89
CA LYS A 153 -7.75 -19.49 15.16
C LYS A 153 -8.86 -18.87 14.30
N GLU A 154 -8.82 -17.56 14.09
CA GLU A 154 -9.76 -16.83 13.23
C GLU A 154 -9.07 -16.52 11.89
N LYS A 155 -9.62 -17.08 10.82
CA LYS A 155 -9.07 -16.93 9.48
C LYS A 155 -9.32 -15.50 8.95
N ILE A 156 -8.29 -14.87 8.43
CA ILE A 156 -8.39 -13.63 7.69
C ILE A 156 -8.58 -13.93 6.20
N ASN A 157 -9.21 -13.01 5.49
CA ASN A 157 -9.32 -13.14 4.04
C ASN A 157 -7.95 -12.92 3.39
N PRO A 158 -7.38 -13.92 2.67
CA PRO A 158 -6.05 -13.83 2.12
C PRO A 158 -5.88 -12.68 1.10
N MET A 159 -6.97 -12.22 0.48
CA MET A 159 -6.93 -11.09 -0.45
C MET A 159 -6.38 -9.80 0.18
N ILE A 160 -6.46 -9.65 1.52
CA ILE A 160 -5.90 -8.49 2.22
C ILE A 160 -4.38 -8.41 2.04
N GLY A 161 -3.70 -9.55 1.96
CA GLY A 161 -2.26 -9.58 1.68
C GLY A 161 -1.88 -8.91 0.38
N ALA A 162 -2.74 -9.00 -0.64
CA ALA A 162 -2.54 -8.30 -1.90
C ALA A 162 -2.66 -6.77 -1.80
N ALA A 163 -3.27 -6.23 -0.75
CA ALA A 163 -3.34 -4.79 -0.53
C ALA A 163 -2.07 -4.20 0.09
N GLY A 164 -1.13 -5.03 0.58
CA GLY A 164 0.12 -4.60 1.20
C GLY A 164 1.23 -4.15 0.24
N ILE A 165 0.91 -3.88 -1.00
CA ILE A 165 1.86 -3.45 -2.04
C ILE A 165 2.02 -1.93 -2.10
N SER A 166 3.04 -1.45 -2.83
CA SER A 166 3.35 -0.02 -2.99
C SER A 166 2.20 0.83 -3.54
N ALA A 167 1.31 0.23 -4.36
CA ALA A 167 0.10 0.86 -4.90
C ALA A 167 -1.12 0.69 -3.95
N PHE A 168 -0.93 0.76 -2.64
CA PHE A 168 -1.91 0.45 -1.61
C PHE A 168 -3.31 1.04 -1.85
N PRO A 169 -3.53 2.34 -2.14
CA PRO A 169 -4.87 2.89 -2.30
C PRO A 169 -5.66 2.26 -3.46
N MET A 170 -4.98 2.01 -4.59
CA MET A 170 -5.58 1.34 -5.75
C MET A 170 -5.83 -0.13 -5.47
N SER A 171 -4.85 -0.80 -4.91
CA SER A 171 -4.90 -2.21 -4.56
C SER A 171 -6.00 -2.52 -3.55
N ALA A 172 -6.14 -1.71 -2.52
CA ALA A 172 -7.21 -1.82 -1.53
C ALA A 172 -8.61 -1.73 -2.17
N ARG A 173 -8.79 -0.79 -3.11
CA ARG A 173 -10.06 -0.65 -3.88
C ARG A 173 -10.35 -1.89 -4.73
N VAL A 174 -9.33 -2.42 -5.40
CA VAL A 174 -9.45 -3.62 -6.24
C VAL A 174 -9.83 -4.82 -5.38
N VAL A 175 -9.14 -5.03 -4.28
CA VAL A 175 -9.40 -6.12 -3.33
C VAL A 175 -10.82 -6.02 -2.75
N GLN A 176 -11.25 -4.82 -2.35
CA GLN A 176 -12.60 -4.58 -1.86
C GLN A 176 -13.65 -4.89 -2.94
N LYS A 177 -13.46 -4.40 -4.15
CA LYS A 177 -14.36 -4.66 -5.29
C LYS A 177 -14.46 -6.16 -5.60
N MET A 178 -13.35 -6.88 -5.51
CA MET A 178 -13.34 -8.34 -5.69
C MET A 178 -14.09 -9.07 -4.58
N ALA A 179 -13.92 -8.66 -3.33
CA ALA A 179 -14.60 -9.24 -2.18
C ALA A 179 -16.12 -9.05 -2.29
N MET A 180 -16.57 -7.84 -2.61
CA MET A 180 -17.99 -7.52 -2.81
C MET A 180 -18.60 -8.26 -4.01
N LYS A 181 -17.81 -8.55 -5.05
CA LYS A 181 -18.28 -9.34 -6.21
C LYS A 181 -18.52 -10.80 -5.85
N GLU A 182 -17.73 -11.36 -4.96
CA GLU A 182 -17.88 -12.77 -4.50
C GLU A 182 -18.96 -12.91 -3.40
N ASP A 183 -19.13 -11.88 -2.58
CA ASP A 183 -20.14 -11.78 -1.51
C ASP A 183 -20.40 -10.29 -1.21
N PRO A 184 -21.61 -9.74 -1.55
CA PRO A 184 -21.94 -8.32 -1.35
C PRO A 184 -21.81 -7.85 0.11
N GLY A 185 -21.94 -8.75 1.08
CA GLY A 185 -21.76 -8.43 2.50
C GLY A 185 -20.31 -8.51 3.00
N ASN A 186 -19.34 -8.79 2.11
CA ASN A 186 -17.95 -8.96 2.49
C ASN A 186 -17.19 -7.64 2.42
N ILE A 187 -17.28 -6.87 3.51
CA ILE A 187 -16.53 -5.63 3.68
C ILE A 187 -15.18 -5.97 4.31
N LEU A 188 -14.11 -5.77 3.56
CA LEU A 188 -12.75 -5.95 4.08
C LEU A 188 -12.35 -4.69 4.86
N THR A 189 -12.42 -4.76 6.16
CA THR A 189 -12.31 -3.63 7.10
C THR A 189 -11.06 -2.76 6.90
N VAL A 190 -9.95 -3.35 6.52
CA VAL A 190 -8.69 -2.62 6.25
C VAL A 190 -8.84 -1.66 5.07
N SER A 191 -9.55 -2.08 4.04
CA SER A 191 -9.83 -1.26 2.86
C SER A 191 -10.80 -0.11 3.17
N TYR A 192 -11.80 -0.36 4.02
CA TYR A 192 -12.85 0.61 4.31
C TYR A 192 -12.39 1.75 5.22
N THR A 193 -11.62 1.48 6.26
CA THR A 193 -11.13 2.51 7.18
C THR A 193 -10.15 3.47 6.52
N HIS A 194 -9.26 2.96 5.66
CA HIS A 194 -8.29 3.81 4.95
C HIS A 194 -8.92 4.60 3.80
N LEU A 195 -9.85 4.01 3.06
CA LEU A 195 -10.53 4.70 1.96
C LEU A 195 -11.47 5.79 2.47
N ARG A 196 -12.20 5.54 3.56
CA ARG A 196 -13.11 6.53 4.14
C ARG A 196 -12.36 7.69 4.80
N ALA A 197 -11.21 7.45 5.39
CA ALA A 197 -10.36 8.52 5.92
C ALA A 197 -9.84 9.45 4.80
N HIS A 198 -9.61 8.92 3.60
CA HIS A 198 -9.20 9.71 2.43
C HIS A 198 -10.38 10.44 1.77
N GLU A 199 -11.57 9.84 1.74
CA GLU A 199 -12.75 10.46 1.14
C GLU A 199 -13.32 11.58 2.03
N THR A 200 -13.32 11.42 3.36
CA THR A 200 -13.76 12.48 4.28
C THR A 200 -12.77 13.64 4.37
N GLY A 201 -11.48 13.42 4.11
CA GLY A 201 -10.48 14.50 4.04
C GLY A 201 -10.52 15.31 2.74
N ALA A 202 -11.19 14.82 1.69
CA ALA A 202 -11.30 15.51 0.40
C ALA A 202 -12.55 16.42 0.31
N TYR A 203 -13.45 16.39 1.29
CA TYR A 203 -14.71 17.15 1.31
C TYR A 203 -14.84 18.11 2.51
N LEU A 204 -13.79 18.31 3.30
CA LEU A 204 -13.67 19.33 4.35
C LEU A 204 -12.51 20.28 4.01
#